data_3df770e96e35ae5a76c8ab0902b859d6
#
_entry.id   3df770e96e35ae5a76c8ab0902b859d6
#
_cell.length_a   1.000
_cell.length_b   1.000
_cell.length_c   1.000
_cell.angle_alpha   90.00
_cell.angle_beta   90.00
_cell.angle_gamma   90.00
#
_symmetry.space_group_name_H-M   'P 1'
#
loop_
_entity.id
_entity.type
_entity.pdbx_description
1 polymer ?
#
loop_
_entity_poly.entity_id
_entity_poly.type
_entity_poly.pdbx_seq_one_letter_code
_entity_poly.pdbx_strand_id
1 'polypeptide(L)'
;MRKCKLIIEKIIASFILCGCLLLESTALVSASECGLYGVQILHLVSQPINCSVSVGSQARFAVKAEGTGLKYQWQVKFPNESWKNSGSTTATTATYSFTTEGKHNGMLVRCIVKDASGNSVTSNEAKCSTSAALKITGQPSDCIVPVGSQARFAVKAEGTGLKYQWQVKFPNESWKNSGSTTATT
;
A
#
# COMPACT_ATOMS: atom_id res chain seq x y z
N MET A 1 -35.16 -22.74 0.96
CA MET A 1 -34.21 -22.09 1.87
C MET A 1 -34.24 -22.62 3.31
N ARG A 2 -35.40 -22.72 3.98
CA ARG A 2 -35.48 -23.22 5.38
C ARG A 2 -35.00 -24.67 5.57
N LYS A 3 -35.26 -25.57 4.61
CA LYS A 3 -34.85 -27.00 4.72
C LYS A 3 -33.35 -27.21 4.62
N CYS A 4 -32.64 -26.44 3.80
CA CYS A 4 -31.20 -26.55 3.65
C CYS A 4 -30.43 -26.03 4.88
N LYS A 5 -30.93 -24.95 5.50
CA LYS A 5 -30.35 -24.42 6.75
C LYS A 5 -30.46 -25.46 7.90
N LEU A 6 -31.60 -26.17 7.99
CA LEU A 6 -31.80 -27.19 9.01
C LEU A 6 -30.90 -28.41 8.84
N ILE A 7 -30.55 -28.76 7.61
CA ILE A 7 -29.67 -29.88 7.31
C ILE A 7 -28.21 -29.55 7.71
N ILE A 8 -27.76 -28.32 7.40
CA ILE A 8 -26.41 -27.85 7.78
C ILE A 8 -26.26 -27.77 9.30
N GLU A 9 -27.27 -27.25 10.02
CA GLU A 9 -27.24 -27.22 11.50
C GLU A 9 -27.24 -28.63 12.13
N LYS A 10 -27.92 -29.60 11.52
CA LYS A 10 -27.90 -30.98 11.97
C LYS A 10 -26.60 -31.70 11.71
N ILE A 11 -25.94 -31.40 10.60
CA ILE A 11 -24.62 -31.96 10.26
C ILE A 11 -23.56 -31.41 11.23
N ILE A 12 -23.55 -30.09 11.49
CA ILE A 12 -22.61 -29.48 12.44
C ILE A 12 -22.85 -29.99 13.87
N ALA A 13 -24.08 -30.13 14.30
CA ALA A 13 -24.41 -30.68 15.62
C ALA A 13 -24.01 -32.16 15.76
N SER A 14 -24.07 -32.95 14.69
CA SER A 14 -23.67 -34.36 14.69
C SER A 14 -22.17 -34.55 14.79
N PHE A 15 -21.36 -33.62 14.26
CA PHE A 15 -19.90 -33.65 14.35
C PHE A 15 -19.37 -33.29 15.75
N ILE A 16 -20.15 -32.59 16.57
CA ILE A 16 -19.75 -32.17 17.92
C ILE A 16 -20.02 -33.26 18.97
N LEU A 17 -20.93 -34.19 18.70
CA LEU A 17 -21.35 -35.22 19.69
C LEU A 17 -20.73 -36.62 19.52
N CYS A 18 -19.98 -36.88 18.45
CA CYS A 18 -19.40 -38.21 18.25
C CYS A 18 -17.89 -38.14 18.01
N GLY A 19 -17.14 -38.24 19.09
CA GLY A 19 -15.70 -38.41 19.05
C GLY A 19 -15.33 -39.86 18.65
N CYS A 20 -15.65 -40.28 17.44
CA CYS A 20 -15.19 -41.55 16.90
C CYS A 20 -14.85 -41.45 15.43
N LEU A 21 -13.59 -41.67 15.19
CA LEU A 21 -12.95 -41.88 13.91
C LEU A 21 -13.53 -43.12 13.25
N LEU A 22 -14.26 -42.99 12.16
CA LEU A 22 -14.42 -44.02 11.13
C LEU A 22 -14.50 -43.40 9.77
N LEU A 23 -13.51 -43.72 8.94
CA LEU A 23 -13.54 -43.57 7.51
C LEU A 23 -14.73 -44.36 6.96
N GLU A 24 -15.72 -43.66 6.41
CA GLU A 24 -16.50 -44.21 5.31
C GLU A 24 -16.72 -43.13 4.29
N SER A 25 -16.17 -43.44 3.11
CA SER A 25 -16.46 -42.79 1.85
C SER A 25 -17.95 -42.82 1.61
N THR A 26 -18.53 -41.69 1.35
CA THR A 26 -19.69 -41.41 0.52
C THR A 26 -20.53 -40.30 1.14
N ALA A 27 -20.39 -39.20 0.60
CA ALA A 27 -21.32 -38.14 0.27
C ALA A 27 -20.58 -36.80 0.29
N LEU A 28 -19.65 -36.66 -0.61
CA LEU A 28 -19.46 -35.39 -1.29
C LEU A 28 -20.80 -35.09 -1.96
N VAL A 29 -21.78 -34.60 -1.19
CA VAL A 29 -22.91 -33.87 -1.76
C VAL A 29 -22.26 -32.69 -2.46
N SER A 30 -22.11 -32.82 -3.77
CA SER A 30 -21.52 -31.75 -4.56
C SER A 30 -22.34 -30.49 -4.28
N ALA A 31 -21.68 -29.35 -4.14
CA ALA A 31 -22.33 -28.05 -3.97
C ALA A 31 -23.41 -27.78 -5.05
N SER A 32 -23.43 -28.58 -6.12
CA SER A 32 -24.41 -28.56 -7.20
C SER A 32 -25.79 -29.05 -6.78
N GLU A 33 -25.90 -29.94 -5.79
CA GLU A 33 -27.22 -30.54 -5.40
C GLU A 33 -27.98 -29.71 -4.37
N CYS A 34 -27.30 -28.77 -3.70
CA CYS A 34 -27.94 -27.92 -2.69
C CYS A 34 -28.41 -26.55 -3.21
N GLY A 35 -28.36 -26.32 -4.52
CA GLY A 35 -28.74 -25.01 -5.11
C GLY A 35 -27.84 -23.85 -4.66
N LEU A 36 -26.68 -24.14 -4.10
CA LEU A 36 -25.66 -23.17 -3.69
C LEU A 36 -24.78 -22.71 -4.87
N TYR A 37 -25.21 -22.98 -6.11
CA TYR A 37 -24.57 -22.44 -7.29
C TYR A 37 -24.67 -20.91 -7.26
N GLY A 38 -23.59 -20.24 -6.93
CA GLY A 38 -23.47 -18.79 -7.03
C GLY A 38 -23.42 -17.99 -5.74
N VAL A 39 -23.49 -18.61 -4.55
CA VAL A 39 -23.24 -17.85 -3.30
C VAL A 39 -21.74 -17.74 -3.07
N GLN A 40 -21.16 -16.67 -3.58
CA GLN A 40 -19.77 -16.33 -3.24
C GLN A 40 -19.74 -15.74 -1.83
N ILE A 41 -19.05 -16.44 -0.93
CA ILE A 41 -18.84 -15.97 0.45
C ILE A 41 -17.87 -14.79 0.40
N LEU A 42 -18.22 -13.67 1.04
CA LEU A 42 -17.35 -12.52 1.14
C LEU A 42 -16.04 -12.89 1.87
N HIS A 43 -14.91 -12.75 1.18
CA HIS A 43 -13.60 -12.87 1.79
C HIS A 43 -12.55 -12.04 1.03
N LEU A 44 -11.44 -11.72 1.71
CA LEU A 44 -10.31 -11.02 1.11
C LEU A 44 -9.30 -12.03 0.55
N VAL A 45 -9.02 -11.91 -0.75
CA VAL A 45 -8.02 -12.71 -1.47
C VAL A 45 -6.62 -12.09 -1.32
N SER A 46 -6.54 -10.75 -1.27
CA SER A 46 -5.28 -10.07 -1.00
C SER A 46 -5.45 -8.90 -0.06
N GLN A 47 -4.42 -8.68 0.74
CA GLN A 47 -4.33 -7.61 1.73
C GLN A 47 -3.55 -6.42 1.17
N PRO A 48 -3.80 -5.19 1.66
CA PRO A 48 -2.97 -4.06 1.32
C PRO A 48 -1.57 -4.23 1.91
N ILE A 49 -0.57 -3.73 1.20
CA ILE A 49 0.84 -3.75 1.61
C ILE A 49 1.32 -2.35 1.97
N ASN A 50 2.35 -2.27 2.82
CA ASN A 50 2.99 -1.00 3.16
C ASN A 50 3.51 -0.29 1.90
N CYS A 51 3.37 1.03 1.89
CA CYS A 51 3.82 1.89 0.80
C CYS A 51 4.85 2.89 1.31
N SER A 52 5.97 3.05 0.59
CA SER A 52 7.00 4.05 0.90
C SER A 52 7.30 4.85 -0.36
N VAL A 53 7.04 6.16 -0.31
CA VAL A 53 7.17 7.06 -1.46
C VAL A 53 7.67 8.44 -1.02
N SER A 54 8.19 9.24 -1.95
CA SER A 54 8.56 10.63 -1.66
C SER A 54 7.32 11.52 -1.52
N VAL A 55 7.42 12.55 -0.70
CA VAL A 55 6.40 13.62 -0.62
C VAL A 55 6.13 14.19 -2.02
N GLY A 56 4.87 14.37 -2.37
CA GLY A 56 4.41 14.78 -3.69
C GLY A 56 4.19 13.63 -4.67
N SER A 57 4.63 12.41 -4.36
CA SER A 57 4.37 11.21 -5.17
C SER A 57 3.03 10.57 -4.82
N GLN A 58 2.55 9.69 -5.69
CA GLN A 58 1.29 8.97 -5.45
C GLN A 58 1.54 7.72 -4.59
N ALA A 59 0.89 7.63 -3.43
CA ALA A 59 0.74 6.39 -2.68
C ALA A 59 -0.42 5.58 -3.24
N ARG A 60 -0.30 4.24 -3.24
CA ARG A 60 -1.32 3.32 -3.72
C ARG A 60 -1.42 2.10 -2.83
N PHE A 61 -2.65 1.76 -2.45
CA PHE A 61 -3.01 0.58 -1.67
C PHE A 61 -4.12 -0.17 -2.40
N ALA A 62 -4.09 -1.50 -2.37
CA ALA A 62 -5.10 -2.30 -3.05
C ALA A 62 -5.49 -3.50 -2.20
N VAL A 63 -6.74 -3.91 -2.34
CA VAL A 63 -7.28 -5.18 -1.83
C VAL A 63 -7.89 -5.95 -2.98
N LYS A 64 -7.92 -7.28 -2.87
CA LYS A 64 -8.74 -8.13 -3.72
C LYS A 64 -9.72 -8.87 -2.82
N ALA A 65 -10.99 -8.83 -3.17
CA ALA A 65 -12.04 -9.53 -2.45
C ALA A 65 -12.89 -10.35 -3.43
N GLU A 66 -13.47 -11.42 -2.94
CA GLU A 66 -14.48 -12.21 -3.63
C GLU A 66 -15.81 -12.12 -2.87
N GLY A 67 -16.91 -12.10 -3.61
CA GLY A 67 -18.27 -11.89 -3.11
C GLY A 67 -19.15 -11.25 -4.18
N THR A 68 -20.41 -11.03 -3.86
CA THR A 68 -21.42 -10.44 -4.78
C THR A 68 -21.73 -9.01 -4.37
N GLY A 69 -21.77 -8.08 -5.34
CA GLY A 69 -22.13 -6.68 -5.11
C GLY A 69 -21.21 -5.95 -4.14
N LEU A 70 -19.89 -6.16 -4.28
CA LEU A 70 -18.89 -5.63 -3.39
C LEU A 70 -18.88 -4.10 -3.36
N LYS A 71 -18.85 -3.56 -2.15
CA LYS A 71 -18.65 -2.13 -1.85
C LYS A 71 -17.44 -1.97 -0.96
N TYR A 72 -16.61 -0.99 -1.27
CA TYR A 72 -15.36 -0.72 -0.57
C TYR A 72 -15.46 0.61 0.19
N GLN A 73 -14.80 0.70 1.33
CA GLN A 73 -14.57 1.93 2.06
C GLN A 73 -13.20 1.91 2.70
N TRP A 74 -12.29 2.70 2.18
CA TRP A 74 -10.99 2.90 2.79
C TRP A 74 -11.09 3.85 3.98
N GLN A 75 -10.40 3.45 5.03
CA GLN A 75 -10.23 4.23 6.25
C GLN A 75 -8.77 4.58 6.44
N VAL A 76 -8.55 5.72 7.03
CA VAL A 76 -7.22 6.24 7.37
C VAL A 76 -7.14 6.55 8.86
N LYS A 77 -5.94 6.37 9.41
CA LYS A 77 -5.61 6.71 10.78
C LYS A 77 -4.26 7.41 10.80
N PHE A 78 -4.23 8.68 11.16
CA PHE A 78 -2.98 9.40 11.38
C PHE A 78 -2.40 9.05 12.75
N PRO A 79 -1.09 9.27 12.98
CA PRO A 79 -0.51 9.09 14.31
C PRO A 79 -1.34 9.83 15.37
N ASN A 80 -1.64 9.15 16.48
CA ASN A 80 -2.44 9.67 17.61
C ASN A 80 -3.90 10.02 17.30
N GLU A 81 -4.43 9.66 16.13
CA GLU A 81 -5.85 9.82 15.77
C GLU A 81 -6.59 8.50 15.76
N SER A 82 -7.93 8.58 15.76
CA SER A 82 -8.83 7.43 15.54
C SER A 82 -9.02 7.16 14.04
N TRP A 83 -9.53 5.96 13.71
CA TRP A 83 -9.91 5.60 12.36
C TRP A 83 -11.03 6.50 11.83
N LYS A 84 -10.89 7.01 10.63
CA LYS A 84 -11.90 7.79 9.91
C LYS A 84 -12.02 7.34 8.45
N ASN A 85 -13.19 7.47 7.87
CA ASN A 85 -13.37 7.22 6.45
C ASN A 85 -12.58 8.23 5.64
N SER A 86 -11.88 7.76 4.62
CA SER A 86 -11.24 8.66 3.66
C SER A 86 -12.29 9.31 2.76
N GLY A 87 -12.16 10.61 2.53
CA GLY A 87 -12.97 11.37 1.58
C GLY A 87 -12.42 11.42 0.14
N SER A 88 -11.33 10.71 -0.14
CA SER A 88 -10.77 10.65 -1.51
C SER A 88 -11.74 9.96 -2.47
N THR A 89 -11.76 10.37 -3.73
CA THR A 89 -12.59 9.76 -4.79
C THR A 89 -12.29 8.27 -5.01
N THR A 90 -11.09 7.81 -4.69
CA THR A 90 -10.69 6.39 -4.77
C THR A 90 -11.01 5.59 -3.51
N ALA A 91 -11.52 6.24 -2.45
CA ALA A 91 -11.78 5.59 -1.16
C ALA A 91 -12.90 4.54 -1.19
N THR A 92 -13.70 4.51 -2.25
CA THR A 92 -14.81 3.55 -2.45
C THR A 92 -14.53 2.51 -3.53
N THR A 93 -13.29 2.37 -3.93
CA THR A 93 -12.84 1.37 -4.94
C THR A 93 -11.89 0.34 -4.31
N ALA A 94 -11.63 -0.76 -5.01
CA ALA A 94 -10.66 -1.78 -4.57
C ALA A 94 -9.22 -1.25 -4.46
N THR A 95 -8.93 -0.12 -5.10
CA THR A 95 -7.62 0.55 -5.05
C THR A 95 -7.79 1.96 -4.51
N TYR A 96 -7.07 2.26 -3.44
CA TYR A 96 -7.00 3.58 -2.83
C TYR A 96 -5.70 4.27 -3.20
N SER A 97 -5.78 5.49 -3.74
CA SER A 97 -4.61 6.27 -4.10
C SER A 97 -4.80 7.75 -3.78
N PHE A 98 -3.69 8.41 -3.45
CA PHE A 98 -3.65 9.85 -3.15
C PHE A 98 -2.23 10.38 -3.32
N THR A 99 -2.10 11.69 -3.56
CA THR A 99 -0.80 12.37 -3.55
C THR A 99 -0.33 12.57 -2.11
N THR A 100 0.90 12.19 -1.84
CA THR A 100 1.46 12.24 -0.48
C THR A 100 1.90 13.64 -0.08
N GLU A 101 1.73 13.95 1.19
CA GLU A 101 2.25 15.11 1.89
C GLU A 101 3.04 14.63 3.12
N GLY A 102 3.82 15.50 3.75
CA GLY A 102 4.59 15.16 4.95
C GLY A 102 3.75 14.58 6.08
N LYS A 103 2.50 15.08 6.23
CA LYS A 103 1.54 14.59 7.25
C LYS A 103 1.15 13.12 7.08
N HIS A 104 1.32 12.54 5.89
CA HIS A 104 1.00 11.13 5.63
C HIS A 104 2.09 10.16 6.11
N ASN A 105 3.21 10.67 6.63
CA ASN A 105 4.24 9.81 7.19
C ASN A 105 3.75 9.11 8.47
N GLY A 106 3.75 7.78 8.44
CA GLY A 106 3.26 6.97 9.54
C GLY A 106 1.74 6.74 9.55
N MET A 107 0.99 7.29 8.57
CA MET A 107 -0.43 7.05 8.44
C MET A 107 -0.71 5.58 8.15
N LEU A 108 -1.70 5.02 8.83
CA LEU A 108 -2.21 3.67 8.57
C LEU A 108 -3.46 3.74 7.70
N VAL A 109 -3.62 2.74 6.84
CA VAL A 109 -4.80 2.57 5.99
C VAL A 109 -5.34 1.16 6.14
N ARG A 110 -6.67 0.99 5.99
CA ARG A 110 -7.36 -0.28 5.89
C ARG A 110 -8.59 -0.15 5.01
N CYS A 111 -9.09 -1.25 4.49
CA CYS A 111 -10.29 -1.28 3.68
C CYS A 111 -11.39 -2.10 4.37
N ILE A 112 -12.58 -1.55 4.45
CA ILE A 112 -13.80 -2.28 4.81
C ILE A 112 -14.48 -2.66 3.50
N VAL A 113 -14.73 -3.95 3.29
CA VAL A 113 -15.47 -4.47 2.13
C VAL A 113 -16.79 -5.04 2.61
N LYS A 114 -17.86 -4.70 1.92
CA LYS A 114 -19.21 -5.22 2.19
C LYS A 114 -19.77 -5.89 0.95
N ASP A 115 -20.57 -6.93 1.13
CA ASP A 115 -21.33 -7.56 0.05
C ASP A 115 -22.77 -7.04 -0.03
N ALA A 116 -23.51 -7.51 -1.04
CA ALA A 116 -24.94 -7.16 -1.22
C ALA A 116 -25.82 -7.70 -0.10
N SER A 117 -25.40 -8.71 0.65
CA SER A 117 -26.13 -9.30 1.77
C SER A 117 -25.91 -8.56 3.09
N GLY A 118 -25.04 -7.54 3.10
CA GLY A 118 -24.69 -6.76 4.29
C GLY A 118 -23.57 -7.36 5.14
N ASN A 119 -22.95 -8.48 4.72
CA ASN A 119 -21.76 -8.98 5.37
C ASN A 119 -20.60 -8.01 5.17
N SER A 120 -19.64 -8.01 6.09
CA SER A 120 -18.52 -7.07 6.06
C SER A 120 -17.23 -7.76 6.51
N VAL A 121 -16.13 -7.44 5.85
CA VAL A 121 -14.78 -7.85 6.21
C VAL A 121 -13.85 -6.64 6.18
N THR A 122 -12.93 -6.57 7.13
CA THR A 122 -11.93 -5.50 7.22
C THR A 122 -10.56 -6.06 6.91
N SER A 123 -9.80 -5.36 6.07
CA SER A 123 -8.43 -5.73 5.73
C SER A 123 -7.47 -5.54 6.91
N ASN A 124 -6.28 -6.13 6.79
CA ASN A 124 -5.14 -5.75 7.61
C ASN A 124 -4.82 -4.26 7.41
N GLU A 125 -4.08 -3.71 8.37
CA GLU A 125 -3.53 -2.37 8.29
C GLU A 125 -2.31 -2.35 7.38
N ALA A 126 -2.16 -1.29 6.58
CA ALA A 126 -0.96 -0.99 5.83
C ALA A 126 -0.48 0.42 6.14
N LYS A 127 0.84 0.59 6.22
CA LYS A 127 1.48 1.86 6.59
C LYS A 127 1.90 2.64 5.35
N CYS A 128 1.59 3.92 5.33
CA CYS A 128 2.19 4.90 4.43
C CYS A 128 3.42 5.51 5.09
N SER A 129 4.57 5.42 4.44
CA SER A 129 5.80 6.10 4.85
C SER A 129 6.19 7.12 3.78
N THR A 130 6.52 8.33 4.19
CA THR A 130 6.96 9.36 3.25
C THR A 130 8.37 9.81 3.58
N SER A 131 9.15 10.11 2.53
CA SER A 131 10.47 10.72 2.62
C SER A 131 10.45 12.11 1.99
N ALA A 132 11.40 12.98 2.35
CA ALA A 132 11.55 14.26 1.67
C ALA A 132 11.82 14.04 0.17
N ALA A 133 11.18 14.85 -0.67
CA ALA A 133 11.46 14.84 -2.11
C ALA A 133 12.90 15.34 -2.35
N LEU A 134 13.59 14.70 -3.29
CA LEU A 134 14.92 15.18 -3.73
C LEU A 134 14.75 16.53 -4.44
N LYS A 135 15.42 17.56 -3.93
CA LYS A 135 15.39 18.91 -4.49
C LYS A 135 16.71 19.61 -4.28
N ILE A 136 17.23 20.27 -5.32
CA ILE A 136 18.33 21.23 -5.19
C ILE A 136 17.73 22.55 -4.71
N THR A 137 18.19 23.06 -3.58
CA THR A 137 17.73 24.31 -2.95
C THR A 137 18.74 25.44 -3.09
N GLY A 138 19.99 25.14 -3.47
CA GLY A 138 21.02 26.12 -3.81
C GLY A 138 21.88 25.62 -4.96
N GLN A 139 21.94 26.38 -6.04
CA GLN A 139 22.80 26.11 -7.19
C GLN A 139 24.22 26.57 -6.92
N PRO A 140 25.24 25.96 -7.53
CA PRO A 140 26.59 26.49 -7.50
C PRO A 140 26.65 27.85 -8.19
N SER A 141 27.46 28.74 -7.65
CA SER A 141 27.72 30.08 -8.21
C SER A 141 29.02 30.10 -9.01
N ASP A 142 29.10 31.06 -9.92
CA ASP A 142 30.34 31.33 -10.64
C ASP A 142 31.50 31.64 -9.67
N CYS A 143 32.69 31.19 -9.99
CA CYS A 143 33.86 31.35 -9.17
C CYS A 143 35.00 31.87 -10.02
N ILE A 144 35.53 33.06 -9.70
CA ILE A 144 36.69 33.67 -10.34
C ILE A 144 37.85 33.67 -9.33
N VAL A 145 38.93 32.99 -9.64
CA VAL A 145 40.10 32.90 -8.78
C VAL A 145 41.39 33.10 -9.61
N PRO A 146 42.45 33.66 -9.00
CA PRO A 146 43.75 33.74 -9.65
C PRO A 146 44.31 32.34 -10.02
N VAL A 147 45.13 32.31 -11.05
CA VAL A 147 45.82 31.06 -11.45
C VAL A 147 46.65 30.52 -10.27
N GLY A 148 46.53 29.21 -10.02
CA GLY A 148 47.17 28.55 -8.87
C GLY A 148 46.34 28.58 -7.59
N SER A 149 45.28 29.34 -7.53
CA SER A 149 44.36 29.35 -6.38
C SER A 149 43.28 28.26 -6.46
N GLN A 150 42.74 27.89 -5.32
CA GLN A 150 41.69 26.86 -5.24
C GLN A 150 40.30 27.46 -5.53
N ALA A 151 39.67 26.97 -6.58
CA ALA A 151 38.25 27.24 -6.84
C ALA A 151 37.36 26.32 -5.97
N ARG A 152 36.26 26.87 -5.46
CA ARG A 152 35.28 26.10 -4.65
C ARG A 152 33.87 26.32 -5.18
N PHE A 153 33.13 25.24 -5.33
CA PHE A 153 31.74 25.24 -5.73
C PHE A 153 30.93 24.50 -4.66
N ALA A 154 29.72 24.97 -4.37
CA ALA A 154 28.82 24.35 -3.39
C ALA A 154 27.42 24.21 -3.98
N VAL A 155 26.75 23.14 -3.62
CA VAL A 155 25.33 22.89 -3.91
C VAL A 155 24.60 22.61 -2.60
N LYS A 156 23.36 23.07 -2.48
CA LYS A 156 22.46 22.68 -1.39
C LYS A 156 21.35 21.83 -1.93
N ALA A 157 21.05 20.72 -1.26
CA ALA A 157 19.95 19.84 -1.63
C ALA A 157 19.21 19.34 -0.40
N GLU A 158 17.94 19.07 -0.57
CA GLU A 158 17.06 18.42 0.40
C GLU A 158 16.68 17.04 -0.11
N GLY A 159 16.52 16.07 0.80
CA GLY A 159 16.18 14.68 0.50
C GLY A 159 16.76 13.74 1.55
N THR A 160 16.51 12.44 1.38
CA THR A 160 17.04 11.37 2.24
C THR A 160 18.11 10.58 1.50
N GLY A 161 19.20 10.25 2.19
CA GLY A 161 20.30 9.44 1.62
C GLY A 161 20.98 10.10 0.43
N LEU A 162 21.18 11.42 0.48
CA LEU A 162 21.78 12.20 -0.60
C LEU A 162 23.18 11.67 -0.95
N LYS A 163 23.43 11.55 -2.25
CA LYS A 163 24.76 11.29 -2.81
C LYS A 163 25.03 12.34 -3.88
N TYR A 164 26.25 12.83 -3.92
CA TYR A 164 26.66 13.89 -4.84
C TYR A 164 27.70 13.36 -5.81
N GLN A 165 27.58 13.74 -7.08
CA GLN A 165 28.60 13.53 -8.11
C GLN A 165 28.78 14.82 -8.88
N TRP A 166 29.94 15.45 -8.72
CA TRP A 166 30.31 16.62 -9.51
C TRP A 166 30.71 16.21 -10.91
N GLN A 167 30.30 16.98 -11.87
CA GLN A 167 30.76 16.87 -13.26
C GLN A 167 31.42 18.17 -13.71
N VAL A 168 32.40 18.06 -14.56
CA VAL A 168 33.12 19.17 -15.16
C VAL A 168 33.08 19.09 -16.68
N LYS A 169 33.06 20.24 -17.33
CA LYS A 169 33.11 20.38 -18.77
C LYS A 169 34.13 21.48 -19.14
N PHE A 170 35.12 21.14 -19.91
CA PHE A 170 36.04 22.14 -20.52
C PHE A 170 35.49 22.59 -21.87
N PRO A 171 35.93 23.77 -22.38
CA PRO A 171 35.57 24.21 -23.73
C PRO A 171 35.80 23.10 -24.76
N ASN A 172 34.83 22.88 -25.64
CA ASN A 172 34.83 21.84 -26.69
C ASN A 172 34.88 20.38 -26.21
N GLU A 173 34.68 20.11 -24.93
CA GLU A 173 34.59 18.74 -24.37
C GLU A 173 33.15 18.40 -23.94
N SER A 174 32.89 17.10 -23.75
CA SER A 174 31.68 16.61 -23.11
C SER A 174 31.81 16.65 -21.59
N TRP A 175 30.65 16.60 -20.88
CA TRP A 175 30.63 16.47 -19.43
C TRP A 175 31.32 15.17 -18.99
N LYS A 176 32.16 15.25 -17.97
CA LYS A 176 32.84 14.10 -17.34
C LYS A 176 32.76 14.20 -15.82
N ASN A 177 32.75 13.06 -15.16
CA ASN A 177 32.77 13.02 -13.70
C ASN A 177 34.06 13.64 -13.18
N SER A 178 33.95 14.50 -12.18
CA SER A 178 35.10 14.98 -11.45
C SER A 178 35.66 13.88 -10.55
N GLY A 179 36.99 13.74 -10.51
CA GLY A 179 37.66 12.83 -9.58
C GLY A 179 37.71 13.33 -8.13
N SER A 180 37.23 14.54 -7.86
CA SER A 180 37.10 15.08 -6.49
C SER A 180 35.85 14.54 -5.83
N THR A 181 35.99 13.84 -4.69
CA THR A 181 34.92 13.17 -3.94
C THR A 181 34.49 13.94 -2.69
N THR A 182 34.85 15.21 -2.56
CA THR A 182 34.38 16.00 -1.42
C THR A 182 32.89 16.35 -1.58
N ALA A 183 32.02 15.39 -1.25
CA ALA A 183 30.63 15.68 -0.90
C ALA A 183 30.61 16.16 0.55
N THR A 184 30.44 17.44 0.79
CA THR A 184 30.14 17.95 2.13
C THR A 184 28.61 17.99 2.27
N THR A 185 28.12 17.30 3.30
CA THR A 185 26.77 17.46 3.87
C THR A 185 26.60 18.88 4.41
#